data_40ca6101a4ea09b6dc9ad990c540807a
#
_entry.id   40ca6101a4ea09b6dc9ad990c540807a
#
_cell.length_a   1.000
_cell.length_b   1.000
_cell.length_c   1.000
_cell.angle_alpha   90.00
_cell.angle_beta   90.00
_cell.angle_gamma   90.00
#
_symmetry.space_group_name_H-M   'P 1'
#
loop_
_entity.id
_entity.type
_entity.pdbx_description
1 polymer ?
#
loop_
_entity_poly.entity_id
_entity_poly.type
_entity_poly.pdbx_seq_one_letter_code
_entity_poly.pdbx_strand_id
1 'polypeptide(L)'
;KLRLLKSEYQSTQYQLDDRLLKRYPEQIKKKEAQIAGIKADQKTAEQHPKSENVFCGIEVFGKEYTDKKEAAKALLKAGMAFTNSNSEQIGAYRGFELHRSYNIASDEIQLEIQGQICYTFPFSKTDWVNLSKLDTVLDKLPEVLKEEQQKLDMLHQQMGDTQKQLSQPFPQEEALREKTKRLEELTAELD
;
A
#
# COMPACT_ATOMS: atom_id res chain seq x y z
N LYS A 1 39.92 16.87 -6.07
CA LYS A 1 38.62 17.56 -5.91
C LYS A 1 37.73 17.39 -7.14
N LEU A 2 38.25 17.67 -8.38
CA LEU A 2 37.51 17.52 -9.64
C LEU A 2 37.00 16.08 -9.90
N ARG A 3 37.86 15.06 -9.67
CA ARG A 3 37.47 13.66 -9.81
C ARG A 3 36.34 13.27 -8.85
N LEU A 4 36.35 13.85 -7.65
CA LEU A 4 35.30 13.62 -6.65
C LEU A 4 33.95 14.17 -7.12
N LEU A 5 33.94 15.43 -7.59
CA LEU A 5 32.72 16.09 -8.11
C LEU A 5 32.12 15.35 -9.32
N LYS A 6 33.00 14.86 -10.21
CA LYS A 6 32.57 14.08 -11.37
C LYS A 6 31.98 12.74 -10.95
N SER A 7 32.58 12.08 -9.95
CA SER A 7 32.08 10.81 -9.41
C SER A 7 30.73 10.99 -8.70
N GLU A 8 30.56 12.05 -7.91
CA GLU A 8 29.32 12.40 -7.24
C GLU A 8 28.21 12.70 -8.26
N TYR A 9 28.50 13.43 -9.30
CA TYR A 9 27.57 13.72 -10.38
C TYR A 9 27.13 12.43 -11.11
N GLN A 10 28.07 11.59 -11.50
CA GLN A 10 27.79 10.32 -12.17
C GLN A 10 26.93 9.40 -11.27
N SER A 11 27.24 9.34 -9.97
CA SER A 11 26.46 8.58 -8.99
C SER A 11 25.01 9.12 -8.89
N THR A 12 24.87 10.45 -8.87
CA THR A 12 23.54 11.09 -8.82
C THR A 12 22.73 10.79 -10.09
N GLN A 13 23.34 10.92 -11.26
CA GLN A 13 22.68 10.61 -12.54
C GLN A 13 22.24 9.15 -12.58
N TYR A 14 23.10 8.21 -12.18
CA TYR A 14 22.76 6.79 -12.12
C TYR A 14 21.58 6.50 -11.17
N GLN A 15 21.54 7.15 -10.00
CA GLN A 15 20.43 6.99 -9.07
C GLN A 15 19.11 7.56 -9.61
N LEU A 16 19.15 8.69 -10.32
CA LEU A 16 17.97 9.28 -10.94
C LEU A 16 17.47 8.40 -12.09
N ASP A 17 18.34 7.86 -12.91
CA ASP A 17 17.99 6.92 -13.98
C ASP A 17 17.37 5.64 -13.43
N ASP A 18 17.95 5.04 -12.40
CA ASP A 18 17.38 3.83 -11.76
C ASP A 18 15.98 4.10 -11.20
N ARG A 19 15.77 5.29 -10.60
CA ARG A 19 14.43 5.68 -10.12
C ARG A 19 13.43 5.79 -11.26
N LEU A 20 13.80 6.48 -12.36
CA LEU A 20 12.91 6.68 -13.50
C LEU A 20 12.61 5.41 -14.26
N LEU A 21 13.63 4.58 -14.51
CA LEU A 21 13.48 3.41 -15.38
C LEU A 21 12.91 2.19 -14.66
N LYS A 22 13.10 2.09 -13.33
CA LYS A 22 12.68 0.90 -12.58
C LYS A 22 11.74 1.23 -11.43
N ARG A 23 12.16 2.08 -10.48
CA ARG A 23 11.44 2.23 -9.20
C ARG A 23 10.07 2.88 -9.37
N TYR A 24 9.97 4.01 -10.07
CA TYR A 24 8.68 4.66 -10.29
C TYR A 24 7.71 3.81 -11.11
N PRO A 25 8.10 3.22 -12.26
CA PRO A 25 7.20 2.36 -13.01
C PRO A 25 6.67 1.16 -12.21
N GLU A 26 7.53 0.53 -11.40
CA GLU A 26 7.10 -0.58 -10.54
C GLU A 26 6.14 -0.13 -9.44
N GLN A 27 6.42 1.00 -8.79
CA GLN A 27 5.56 1.55 -7.74
C GLN A 27 4.22 2.00 -8.30
N ILE A 28 4.21 2.66 -9.46
CA ILE A 28 3.00 3.08 -10.18
C ILE A 28 2.16 1.87 -10.53
N LYS A 29 2.75 0.85 -11.15
CA LYS A 29 2.04 -0.39 -11.50
C LYS A 29 1.41 -1.09 -10.29
N LYS A 30 2.15 -1.17 -9.18
CA LYS A 30 1.62 -1.74 -7.91
C LYS A 30 0.46 -0.91 -7.38
N LYS A 31 0.58 0.42 -7.43
CA LYS A 31 -0.45 1.34 -6.95
C LYS A 31 -1.71 1.28 -7.81
N GLU A 32 -1.57 1.22 -9.12
CA GLU A 32 -2.68 1.05 -10.07
C GLU A 32 -3.42 -0.27 -9.84
N ALA A 33 -2.69 -1.37 -9.64
CA ALA A 33 -3.29 -2.67 -9.31
C ALA A 33 -4.04 -2.63 -7.97
N GLN A 34 -3.48 -1.97 -6.95
CA GLN A 34 -4.14 -1.75 -5.67
C GLN A 34 -5.44 -0.94 -5.82
N ILE A 35 -5.40 0.16 -6.55
CA ILE A 35 -6.57 1.00 -6.83
C ILE A 35 -7.65 0.21 -7.59
N ALA A 36 -7.27 -0.59 -8.58
CA ALA A 36 -8.20 -1.44 -9.32
C ALA A 36 -8.87 -2.47 -8.39
N GLY A 37 -8.11 -3.07 -7.49
CA GLY A 37 -8.63 -3.99 -6.47
C GLY A 37 -9.62 -3.31 -5.53
N ILE A 38 -9.29 -2.14 -4.97
CA ILE A 38 -10.19 -1.38 -4.08
C ILE A 38 -11.49 -0.99 -4.80
N LYS A 39 -11.43 -0.58 -6.08
CA LYS A 39 -12.62 -0.28 -6.89
C LYS A 39 -13.54 -1.49 -7.05
N ALA A 40 -12.96 -2.67 -7.29
CA ALA A 40 -13.71 -3.90 -7.39
C ALA A 40 -14.37 -4.28 -6.05
N ASP A 41 -13.65 -4.13 -4.95
CA ASP A 41 -14.14 -4.39 -3.60
C ASP A 41 -15.24 -3.39 -3.20
N GLN A 42 -15.09 -2.11 -3.54
CA GLN A 42 -16.14 -1.11 -3.35
C GLN A 42 -17.43 -1.52 -4.07
N LYS A 43 -17.33 -1.96 -5.32
CA LYS A 43 -18.47 -2.43 -6.08
C LYS A 43 -19.13 -3.67 -5.42
N THR A 44 -18.35 -4.59 -4.89
CA THR A 44 -18.86 -5.74 -4.12
C THR A 44 -19.61 -5.28 -2.88
N ALA A 45 -19.06 -4.33 -2.11
CA ALA A 45 -19.71 -3.77 -0.93
C ALA A 45 -21.02 -3.04 -1.26
N GLU A 46 -21.09 -2.34 -2.39
CA GLU A 46 -22.29 -1.69 -2.91
C GLU A 46 -23.39 -2.68 -3.33
N GLN A 47 -23.01 -3.83 -3.86
CA GLN A 47 -23.95 -4.91 -4.19
C GLN A 47 -24.52 -5.61 -2.95
N HIS A 48 -23.84 -5.50 -1.80
CA HIS A 48 -24.26 -6.04 -0.51
C HIS A 48 -24.35 -4.92 0.53
N PRO A 49 -25.32 -3.99 0.35
CA PRO A 49 -25.39 -2.80 1.17
C PRO A 49 -25.76 -3.11 2.61
N LYS A 50 -25.25 -2.31 3.52
CA LYS A 50 -25.71 -2.27 4.89
C LYS A 50 -27.07 -1.56 4.93
N SER A 51 -28.03 -2.17 5.61
CA SER A 51 -29.29 -1.51 5.91
C SER A 51 -29.16 -0.75 7.24
N GLU A 52 -29.75 0.46 7.32
CA GLU A 52 -29.73 1.25 8.55
C GLU A 52 -30.52 0.60 9.69
N ASN A 53 -31.58 -0.13 9.35
CA ASN A 53 -32.55 -0.64 10.33
C ASN A 53 -32.51 -2.17 10.52
N VAL A 54 -31.88 -2.88 9.62
CA VAL A 54 -31.84 -4.35 9.65
C VAL A 54 -30.40 -4.82 9.48
N PHE A 55 -29.95 -5.67 10.39
CA PHE A 55 -28.66 -6.34 10.27
C PHE A 55 -28.65 -7.24 9.03
N CYS A 56 -27.66 -7.08 8.15
CA CYS A 56 -27.57 -7.80 6.88
C CYS A 56 -27.20 -9.29 7.04
N GLY A 57 -26.92 -9.73 8.27
CA GLY A 57 -26.47 -11.09 8.53
C GLY A 57 -24.97 -11.27 8.35
N ILE A 58 -24.45 -12.33 8.94
CA ILE A 58 -23.07 -12.79 8.79
C ILE A 58 -23.05 -14.31 8.82
N GLU A 59 -22.22 -14.91 8.00
CA GLU A 59 -21.90 -16.32 8.10
C GLU A 59 -20.66 -16.52 8.98
N VAL A 60 -20.74 -17.45 9.93
CA VAL A 60 -19.60 -17.87 10.75
C VAL A 60 -19.59 -19.40 10.79
N PHE A 61 -18.51 -20.00 10.29
CA PHE A 61 -18.34 -21.46 10.15
C PHE A 61 -19.55 -22.16 9.49
N GLY A 62 -20.06 -21.60 8.38
CA GLY A 62 -21.15 -22.16 7.61
C GLY A 62 -22.54 -21.95 8.22
N LYS A 63 -22.66 -21.25 9.35
CA LYS A 63 -23.93 -20.89 9.97
C LYS A 63 -24.22 -19.40 9.79
N GLU A 64 -25.42 -19.10 9.27
CA GLU A 64 -25.89 -17.71 9.17
C GLU A 64 -26.46 -17.21 10.50
N TYR A 65 -26.13 -15.97 10.83
CA TYR A 65 -26.62 -15.23 11.98
C TYR A 65 -27.27 -13.93 11.52
N THR A 66 -28.55 -13.79 11.78
CA THR A 66 -29.37 -12.62 11.44
C THR A 66 -29.60 -11.70 12.63
N ASP A 67 -29.41 -12.17 13.86
CA ASP A 67 -29.38 -11.35 15.06
C ASP A 67 -27.98 -10.80 15.32
N LYS A 68 -27.89 -9.49 15.49
CA LYS A 68 -26.60 -8.77 15.64
C LYS A 68 -25.83 -9.21 16.88
N LYS A 69 -26.52 -9.51 17.99
CA LYS A 69 -25.86 -9.91 19.25
C LYS A 69 -25.33 -11.34 19.15
N GLU A 70 -26.11 -12.23 18.56
CA GLU A 70 -25.67 -13.61 18.31
C GLU A 70 -24.51 -13.64 17.31
N ALA A 71 -24.58 -12.85 16.24
CA ALA A 71 -23.52 -12.68 15.27
C ALA A 71 -22.20 -12.21 15.92
N ALA A 72 -22.26 -11.17 16.74
CA ALA A 72 -21.10 -10.66 17.46
C ALA A 72 -20.44 -11.71 18.37
N LYS A 73 -21.25 -12.47 19.12
CA LYS A 73 -20.77 -13.58 19.97
C LYS A 73 -20.17 -14.72 19.14
N ALA A 74 -20.79 -15.07 18.02
CA ALA A 74 -20.29 -16.13 17.14
C ALA A 74 -18.93 -15.73 16.54
N LEU A 75 -18.81 -14.50 16.05
CA LEU A 75 -17.57 -13.95 15.52
C LEU A 75 -16.47 -13.90 16.58
N LEU A 76 -16.79 -13.47 17.80
CA LEU A 76 -15.85 -13.48 18.92
C LEU A 76 -15.35 -14.90 19.21
N LYS A 77 -16.27 -15.87 19.30
CA LYS A 77 -15.92 -17.28 19.55
C LYS A 77 -15.03 -17.83 18.43
N ALA A 78 -15.35 -17.52 17.17
CA ALA A 78 -14.58 -17.94 16.01
C ALA A 78 -13.16 -17.37 16.01
N GLY A 79 -13.02 -16.09 16.33
CA GLY A 79 -11.70 -15.45 16.44
C GLY A 79 -10.85 -16.01 17.59
N MET A 80 -11.47 -16.31 18.73
CA MET A 80 -10.77 -16.84 19.91
C MET A 80 -10.47 -18.35 19.84
N ALA A 81 -11.17 -19.11 19.03
CA ALA A 81 -10.94 -20.55 18.86
C ALA A 81 -9.67 -20.86 18.03
N PHE A 82 -8.67 -20.03 18.15
CA PHE A 82 -7.43 -20.07 17.37
C PHE A 82 -6.62 -21.32 17.66
N THR A 83 -6.24 -22.04 16.62
CA THR A 83 -5.44 -23.27 16.72
C THR A 83 -4.15 -23.24 15.89
N ASN A 84 -3.98 -22.25 15.01
CA ASN A 84 -2.86 -22.24 14.06
C ASN A 84 -2.43 -20.82 13.66
N SER A 85 -1.17 -20.64 13.26
CA SER A 85 -0.59 -19.35 12.86
C SER A 85 -0.96 -18.93 11.42
N ASN A 86 -1.57 -19.80 10.64
CA ASN A 86 -1.93 -19.50 9.25
C ASN A 86 -3.29 -18.79 9.17
N SER A 87 -3.49 -18.02 8.10
CA SER A 87 -4.80 -17.46 7.78
C SER A 87 -5.83 -18.57 7.56
N GLU A 88 -6.97 -18.50 8.25
CA GLU A 88 -8.03 -19.48 8.22
C GLU A 88 -9.35 -18.79 7.97
N GLN A 89 -10.12 -19.27 6.99
CA GLN A 89 -11.46 -18.77 6.74
C GLN A 89 -12.40 -19.13 7.89
N ILE A 90 -13.07 -18.12 8.42
CA ILE A 90 -14.02 -18.27 9.53
C ILE A 90 -15.45 -17.94 9.16
N GLY A 91 -15.69 -17.36 7.98
CA GLY A 91 -17.04 -17.01 7.54
C GLY A 91 -17.06 -16.08 6.34
N ALA A 92 -18.20 -15.39 6.18
CA ALA A 92 -18.41 -14.40 5.13
C ALA A 92 -19.28 -13.24 5.63
N TYR A 93 -19.02 -12.03 5.11
CA TYR A 93 -19.75 -10.82 5.44
C TYR A 93 -19.84 -9.87 4.25
N ARG A 94 -21.04 -9.44 3.88
CA ARG A 94 -21.31 -8.48 2.79
C ARG A 94 -20.59 -8.84 1.48
N GLY A 95 -20.58 -10.11 1.09
CA GLY A 95 -19.96 -10.61 -0.13
C GLY A 95 -18.45 -10.84 -0.06
N PHE A 96 -17.84 -10.67 1.11
CA PHE A 96 -16.42 -10.92 1.36
C PHE A 96 -16.22 -12.13 2.25
N GLU A 97 -15.16 -12.89 1.99
CA GLU A 97 -14.70 -13.92 2.92
C GLU A 97 -14.05 -13.28 4.13
N LEU A 98 -14.31 -13.84 5.30
CA LEU A 98 -13.68 -13.46 6.56
C LEU A 98 -12.65 -14.51 6.95
N HIS A 99 -11.44 -14.04 7.19
CA HIS A 99 -10.36 -14.88 7.68
C HIS A 99 -9.85 -14.35 9.03
N ARG A 100 -9.24 -15.22 9.77
CA ARG A 100 -8.44 -14.86 10.94
C ARG A 100 -6.99 -15.29 10.71
N SER A 101 -6.07 -14.54 11.21
CA SER A 101 -4.64 -14.86 11.20
C SER A 101 -3.98 -14.42 12.51
N TYR A 102 -2.76 -14.85 12.71
CA TYR A 102 -1.97 -14.44 13.85
C TYR A 102 -0.73 -13.69 13.38
N ASN A 103 -0.61 -12.45 13.82
CA ASN A 103 0.56 -11.64 13.55
C ASN A 103 1.64 -11.88 14.61
N ILE A 104 2.69 -12.62 14.24
CA ILE A 104 3.80 -12.97 15.12
C ILE A 104 4.55 -11.71 15.60
N ALA A 105 4.65 -10.67 14.76
CA ALA A 105 5.41 -9.48 15.10
C ALA A 105 4.72 -8.61 16.17
N SER A 106 3.38 -8.55 16.16
CA SER A 106 2.58 -7.81 17.16
C SER A 106 2.01 -8.70 18.26
N ASP A 107 2.18 -10.02 18.18
CA ASP A 107 1.61 -11.01 19.11
C ASP A 107 0.07 -10.90 19.23
N GLU A 108 -0.60 -10.67 18.09
CA GLU A 108 -2.02 -10.39 18.05
C GLU A 108 -2.78 -11.23 17.01
N ILE A 109 -4.00 -11.62 17.38
CA ILE A 109 -4.96 -12.18 16.40
C ILE A 109 -5.47 -11.02 15.53
N GLN A 110 -5.57 -11.26 14.23
CA GLN A 110 -6.11 -10.33 13.26
C GLN A 110 -7.34 -10.91 12.57
N LEU A 111 -8.28 -10.05 12.23
CA LEU A 111 -9.34 -10.33 11.27
C LEU A 111 -8.94 -9.79 9.90
N GLU A 112 -9.29 -10.53 8.88
CA GLU A 112 -9.03 -10.20 7.50
C GLU A 112 -10.33 -10.25 6.71
N ILE A 113 -10.58 -9.21 5.92
CA ILE A 113 -11.63 -9.18 4.91
C ILE A 113 -10.94 -9.46 3.58
N GLN A 114 -11.23 -10.60 2.96
CA GLN A 114 -10.64 -11.03 1.71
C GLN A 114 -11.51 -10.59 0.54
N GLY A 115 -11.04 -9.56 -0.16
CA GLY A 115 -11.58 -9.11 -1.44
C GLY A 115 -10.52 -9.28 -2.53
N GLN A 116 -10.50 -8.38 -3.50
CA GLN A 116 -9.37 -8.23 -4.42
C GLN A 116 -8.15 -7.69 -3.65
N ILE A 117 -8.40 -6.92 -2.58
CA ILE A 117 -7.42 -6.51 -1.58
C ILE A 117 -7.76 -7.20 -0.26
N CYS A 118 -6.73 -7.55 0.50
CA CYS A 118 -6.89 -8.05 1.86
C CYS A 118 -6.86 -6.88 2.85
N TYR A 119 -7.94 -6.69 3.60
CA TYR A 119 -8.04 -5.67 4.64
C TYR A 119 -7.90 -6.31 6.00
N THR A 120 -6.84 -5.96 6.71
CA THR A 120 -6.48 -6.58 7.99
C THR A 120 -6.62 -5.58 9.13
N PHE A 121 -7.18 -6.02 10.26
CA PHE A 121 -7.28 -5.22 11.48
C PHE A 121 -7.18 -6.09 12.74
N PRO A 122 -6.71 -5.51 13.87
CA PRO A 122 -6.57 -6.25 15.12
C PRO A 122 -7.93 -6.76 15.64
N PHE A 123 -7.96 -8.03 16.02
CA PHE A 123 -9.12 -8.66 16.65
C PHE A 123 -9.33 -8.10 18.05
N SER A 124 -10.58 -7.78 18.39
CA SER A 124 -10.96 -7.32 19.73
C SER A 124 -11.52 -8.47 20.56
N LYS A 125 -11.21 -8.50 21.85
CA LYS A 125 -11.83 -9.41 22.82
C LYS A 125 -13.25 -8.99 23.22
N THR A 126 -13.74 -7.88 22.68
CA THR A 126 -15.10 -7.37 22.88
C THR A 126 -15.96 -7.71 21.68
N ASP A 127 -17.06 -8.42 21.89
CA ASP A 127 -17.89 -9.03 20.83
C ASP A 127 -18.37 -8.04 19.77
N TRP A 128 -19.04 -6.96 20.14
CA TRP A 128 -19.61 -5.98 19.20
C TRP A 128 -18.57 -5.18 18.42
N VAL A 129 -17.33 -5.05 18.94
CA VAL A 129 -16.26 -4.25 18.33
C VAL A 129 -15.81 -4.83 17.00
N ASN A 130 -15.69 -6.16 16.92
CA ASN A 130 -15.24 -6.80 15.67
C ASN A 130 -16.24 -6.59 14.53
N LEU A 131 -17.54 -6.76 14.82
CA LEU A 131 -18.60 -6.54 13.85
C LEU A 131 -18.65 -5.06 13.38
N SER A 132 -18.49 -4.13 14.32
CA SER A 132 -18.41 -2.69 14.00
C SER A 132 -17.19 -2.33 13.15
N LYS A 133 -16.05 -2.99 13.40
CA LYS A 133 -14.85 -2.79 12.58
C LYS A 133 -15.03 -3.31 11.14
N LEU A 134 -15.69 -4.45 10.95
CA LEU A 134 -16.04 -4.96 9.61
C LEU A 134 -16.82 -3.91 8.82
N ASP A 135 -17.88 -3.34 9.42
CA ASP A 135 -18.65 -2.26 8.81
C ASP A 135 -17.79 -1.04 8.50
N THR A 136 -16.99 -0.60 9.46
CA THR A 136 -16.15 0.59 9.30
C THR A 136 -15.14 0.44 8.17
N VAL A 137 -14.52 -0.72 8.02
CA VAL A 137 -13.56 -0.98 6.94
C VAL A 137 -14.23 -0.91 5.58
N LEU A 138 -15.39 -1.58 5.42
CA LEU A 138 -16.11 -1.59 4.15
C LEU A 138 -16.73 -0.24 3.80
N ASP A 139 -17.25 0.48 4.79
CA ASP A 139 -17.86 1.80 4.58
C ASP A 139 -16.81 2.88 4.25
N LYS A 140 -15.54 2.68 4.63
CA LYS A 140 -14.42 3.59 4.31
C LYS A 140 -13.72 3.32 2.98
N LEU A 141 -14.12 2.31 2.23
CA LEU A 141 -13.49 2.02 0.93
C LEU A 141 -13.42 3.22 -0.03
N PRO A 142 -14.45 4.10 -0.14
CA PRO A 142 -14.36 5.29 -0.97
C PRO A 142 -13.28 6.28 -0.51
N GLU A 143 -13.09 6.45 0.79
CA GLU A 143 -12.04 7.31 1.35
C GLU A 143 -10.67 6.73 1.09
N VAL A 144 -10.50 5.43 1.33
CA VAL A 144 -9.25 4.69 1.04
C VAL A 144 -8.90 4.79 -0.45
N LEU A 145 -9.89 4.64 -1.33
CA LEU A 145 -9.70 4.79 -2.78
C LEU A 145 -9.17 6.18 -3.14
N LYS A 146 -9.76 7.23 -2.55
CA LYS A 146 -9.33 8.62 -2.77
C LYS A 146 -7.90 8.84 -2.30
N GLU A 147 -7.53 8.34 -1.13
CA GLU A 147 -6.17 8.44 -0.60
C GLU A 147 -5.15 7.72 -1.50
N GLU A 148 -5.48 6.53 -1.97
CA GLU A 148 -4.58 5.77 -2.85
C GLU A 148 -4.44 6.43 -4.23
N GLN A 149 -5.49 7.08 -4.75
CA GLN A 149 -5.42 7.87 -5.97
C GLN A 149 -4.49 9.09 -5.79
N GLN A 150 -4.59 9.80 -4.68
CA GLN A 150 -3.69 10.92 -4.36
C GLN A 150 -2.22 10.47 -4.27
N LYS A 151 -1.97 9.29 -3.69
CA LYS A 151 -0.60 8.72 -3.64
C LYS A 151 -0.08 8.39 -5.04
N LEU A 152 -0.94 7.89 -5.93
CA LEU A 152 -0.58 7.65 -7.32
C LEU A 152 -0.23 8.94 -8.05
N ASP A 153 -1.04 10.00 -7.88
CA ASP A 153 -0.79 11.31 -8.48
C ASP A 153 0.54 11.90 -8.00
N MET A 154 0.86 11.75 -6.70
CA MET A 154 2.15 12.14 -6.13
C MET A 154 3.32 11.37 -6.75
N LEU A 155 3.18 10.07 -7.00
CA LEU A 155 4.22 9.27 -7.67
C LEU A 155 4.47 9.76 -9.10
N HIS A 156 3.43 10.08 -9.85
CA HIS A 156 3.55 10.66 -11.20
C HIS A 156 4.25 12.03 -11.16
N GLN A 157 3.91 12.87 -10.21
CA GLN A 157 4.57 14.15 -10.01
C GLN A 157 6.06 13.99 -9.70
N GLN A 158 6.41 13.12 -8.75
CA GLN A 158 7.79 12.83 -8.37
C GLN A 158 8.60 12.29 -9.55
N MET A 159 8.00 11.42 -10.36
CA MET A 159 8.62 10.91 -11.59
C MET A 159 8.88 12.05 -12.58
N GLY A 160 7.91 12.94 -12.80
CA GLY A 160 8.07 14.12 -13.66
C GLY A 160 9.16 15.09 -13.18
N ASP A 161 9.23 15.33 -11.87
CA ASP A 161 10.24 16.20 -11.27
C ASP A 161 11.64 15.57 -11.36
N THR A 162 11.76 14.28 -11.17
CA THR A 162 13.02 13.54 -11.35
C THR A 162 13.48 13.60 -12.81
N GLN A 163 12.56 13.49 -13.77
CA GLN A 163 12.88 13.62 -15.20
C GLN A 163 13.37 15.02 -15.54
N LYS A 164 12.78 16.07 -14.97
CA LYS A 164 13.26 17.44 -15.11
C LYS A 164 14.67 17.63 -14.52
N GLN A 165 14.94 17.04 -13.36
CA GLN A 165 16.26 17.08 -12.74
C GLN A 165 17.33 16.41 -13.60
N LEU A 166 17.01 15.28 -14.23
CA LEU A 166 17.92 14.59 -15.17
C LEU A 166 18.24 15.42 -16.40
N SER A 167 17.27 16.19 -16.89
CA SER A 167 17.45 17.04 -18.08
C SER A 167 18.21 18.34 -17.79
N GLN A 168 18.43 18.70 -16.51
CA GLN A 168 19.20 19.89 -16.15
C GLN A 168 20.70 19.61 -16.27
N PRO A 169 21.47 20.50 -16.93
CA PRO A 169 22.91 20.38 -16.96
C PRO A 169 23.47 20.49 -15.52
N PHE A 170 24.59 19.82 -15.30
CA PHE A 170 25.26 19.88 -13.99
C PHE A 170 25.63 21.33 -13.66
N PRO A 171 25.20 21.89 -12.51
CA PRO A 171 25.42 23.31 -12.20
C PRO A 171 26.90 23.75 -12.17
N GLN A 172 27.80 22.77 -12.08
CA GLN A 172 29.26 23.03 -12.06
C GLN A 172 29.97 22.50 -13.33
N GLU A 173 29.24 22.23 -14.40
CA GLU A 173 29.79 21.66 -15.64
C GLU A 173 30.78 22.61 -16.31
N GLU A 174 30.47 23.90 -16.36
CA GLU A 174 31.38 24.93 -16.86
C GLU A 174 32.66 24.99 -16.03
N ALA A 175 32.56 25.04 -14.72
CA ALA A 175 33.72 25.07 -13.82
C ALA A 175 34.57 23.80 -13.92
N LEU A 176 33.92 22.67 -14.18
CA LEU A 176 34.56 21.37 -14.42
C LEU A 176 35.35 21.42 -15.75
N ARG A 177 34.71 21.91 -16.80
CA ARG A 177 35.30 22.04 -18.15
C ARG A 177 36.50 23.00 -18.18
N GLU A 178 36.38 24.16 -17.55
CA GLU A 178 37.48 25.12 -17.45
C GLU A 178 38.69 24.55 -16.70
N LYS A 179 38.45 23.88 -15.57
CA LYS A 179 39.53 23.28 -14.79
C LYS A 179 40.17 22.08 -15.48
N THR A 180 39.39 21.30 -16.24
CA THR A 180 39.94 20.20 -17.03
C THR A 180 40.84 20.73 -18.15
N LYS A 181 40.36 21.75 -18.88
CA LYS A 181 41.14 22.40 -19.93
C LYS A 181 42.46 22.98 -19.41
N ARG A 182 42.40 23.66 -18.26
CA ARG A 182 43.62 24.25 -17.64
C ARG A 182 44.60 23.17 -17.15
N LEU A 183 44.09 22.02 -16.71
CA LEU A 183 44.94 20.88 -16.33
C LEU A 183 45.65 20.28 -17.55
N GLU A 184 44.95 20.15 -18.67
CA GLU A 184 45.51 19.66 -19.93
C GLU A 184 46.58 20.63 -20.47
N GLU A 185 46.33 21.92 -20.42
CA GLU A 185 47.31 22.98 -20.79
C GLU A 185 48.57 22.90 -19.93
N LEU A 186 48.42 22.79 -18.61
CA LEU A 186 49.57 22.71 -17.69
C LEU A 186 50.33 21.37 -17.84
N THR A 187 49.68 20.29 -18.19
CA THR A 187 50.31 18.99 -18.42
C THR A 187 51.14 19.05 -19.73
N ALA A 188 50.60 19.71 -20.77
CA ALA A 188 51.32 19.90 -22.04
C ALA A 188 52.51 20.86 -21.95
N GLU A 189 52.55 21.77 -20.94
CA GLU A 189 53.69 22.65 -20.68
C GLU A 189 54.82 21.93 -19.89
N LEU A 190 54.55 20.78 -19.29
CA LEU A 190 55.51 20.03 -18.48
C LEU A 190 56.15 18.84 -19.20
N ASP A 191 55.64 18.47 -20.39
CA ASP A 191 56.23 17.46 -21.28
C ASP A 191 57.08 18.13 -22.38
#